data_0e56c52684fa9f9e7164045ee7fe2c2e
#
_entry.id   0e56c52684fa9f9e7164045ee7fe2c2e
#
_cell.length_a   1.000
_cell.length_b   1.000
_cell.length_c   1.000
_cell.angle_alpha   90.00
_cell.angle_beta   90.00
_cell.angle_gamma   90.00
#
_symmetry.space_group_name_H-M   'P 1'
#
loop_
_entity.id
_entity.type
_entity.pdbx_description
1 polymer ?
#
loop_
_entity_poly.entity_id
_entity_poly.type
_entity_poly.pdbx_seq_one_letter_code
_entity_poly.pdbx_strand_id
1 'polypeptide(L)'
;MKKFSQLALPYIVWAILMLVLPMGLIAVYSFMEHGNSIIPFEFTLEHYINFFTDHDFLMILWRSIWIAIKTTLICLFLGYPVAYFITKTSEGTQNLLILAITIPMWINMLVRTYAWIGLLSEGGLIQKILSLFGLGNRELLYTEGAVLLGMVYNFLPFMILQIQTSLSKMDTSLLEASADLGANPVQTFRRVTLPLSLPGVINGITLVFLPSVSSFFIPKLLGGGQYFLIGNMIENQFITVGEWNFGSAISMIMAIIMMLLMMAVRKVEIRNKGGKEE
;
A
#
# COMPACT_ATOMS: atom_id res chain seq x y z
N MET A 1 -24.18 -6.13 -30.11
CA MET A 1 -22.93 -6.37 -29.33
C MET A 1 -21.65 -6.13 -30.15
N LYS A 2 -21.54 -6.51 -31.44
CA LYS A 2 -20.31 -6.32 -32.26
C LYS A 2 -19.86 -4.86 -32.45
N LYS A 3 -20.76 -3.88 -32.52
CA LYS A 3 -20.42 -2.44 -32.69
C LYS A 3 -19.78 -1.82 -31.44
N PHE A 4 -20.14 -2.27 -30.23
CA PHE A 4 -19.52 -1.81 -28.98
C PHE A 4 -18.08 -2.35 -28.82
N SER A 5 -17.80 -3.56 -29.30
CA SER A 5 -16.45 -4.14 -29.29
C SER A 5 -15.49 -3.36 -30.19
N GLN A 6 -15.96 -2.79 -31.30
CA GLN A 6 -15.13 -1.98 -32.21
C GLN A 6 -14.78 -0.60 -31.61
N LEU A 7 -15.66 -0.02 -30.80
CA LEU A 7 -15.40 1.24 -30.09
C LEU A 7 -14.35 1.06 -28.96
N ALA A 8 -14.20 -0.13 -28.42
CA ALA A 8 -13.18 -0.44 -27.43
C ALA A 8 -11.79 -0.69 -28.03
N LEU A 9 -11.69 -0.91 -29.35
CA LEU A 9 -10.42 -1.26 -30.00
C LEU A 9 -9.32 -0.21 -29.82
N PRO A 10 -9.55 1.10 -29.99
CA PRO A 10 -8.51 2.12 -29.76
C PRO A 10 -8.01 2.13 -28.32
N TYR A 11 -8.90 1.91 -27.35
CA TYR A 11 -8.54 1.81 -25.94
C TYR A 11 -7.69 0.56 -25.66
N ILE A 12 -8.07 -0.59 -26.22
CA ILE A 12 -7.31 -1.84 -26.07
C ILE A 12 -5.91 -1.70 -26.68
N VAL A 13 -5.79 -1.13 -27.88
CA VAL A 13 -4.49 -0.86 -28.52
C VAL A 13 -3.63 0.05 -27.67
N TRP A 14 -4.22 1.14 -27.16
CA TRP A 14 -3.52 2.06 -26.26
C TRP A 14 -3.08 1.38 -24.96
N ALA A 15 -3.94 0.57 -24.34
CA ALA A 15 -3.63 -0.17 -23.13
C ALA A 15 -2.50 -1.19 -23.34
N ILE A 16 -2.50 -1.90 -24.47
CA ILE A 16 -1.42 -2.83 -24.84
C ILE A 16 -0.11 -2.07 -25.00
N LEU A 17 -0.10 -0.97 -25.76
CA LEU A 17 1.11 -0.18 -25.99
C LEU A 17 1.67 0.44 -24.68
N MET A 18 0.80 0.93 -23.80
CA MET A 18 1.24 1.65 -22.59
C MET A 18 1.48 0.75 -21.38
N LEU A 19 0.83 -0.40 -21.30
CA LEU A 19 0.96 -1.30 -20.14
C LEU A 19 1.75 -2.57 -20.50
N VAL A 20 1.34 -3.29 -21.56
CA VAL A 20 1.90 -4.62 -21.86
C VAL A 20 3.32 -4.49 -22.45
N LEU A 21 3.55 -3.51 -23.32
CA LEU A 21 4.86 -3.35 -23.97
C LEU A 21 5.96 -3.00 -22.97
N PRO A 22 5.81 -1.99 -22.05
CA PRO A 22 6.85 -1.72 -21.05
C PRO A 22 7.07 -2.91 -20.09
N MET A 23 6.01 -3.60 -19.67
CA MET A 23 6.16 -4.80 -18.84
C MET A 23 6.85 -5.94 -19.59
N GLY A 24 6.54 -6.10 -20.88
CA GLY A 24 7.21 -7.06 -21.75
C GLY A 24 8.70 -6.74 -21.92
N LEU A 25 9.06 -5.46 -22.06
CA LEU A 25 10.46 -5.03 -22.10
C LEU A 25 11.19 -5.34 -20.78
N ILE A 26 10.59 -5.03 -19.64
CA ILE A 26 11.16 -5.37 -18.32
C ILE A 26 11.35 -6.90 -18.22
N ALA A 27 10.37 -7.70 -18.67
CA ALA A 27 10.50 -9.15 -18.68
C ALA A 27 11.64 -9.63 -19.59
N VAL A 28 11.80 -9.04 -20.78
CA VAL A 28 12.91 -9.37 -21.69
C VAL A 28 14.25 -8.99 -21.07
N TYR A 29 14.39 -7.73 -20.57
CA TYR A 29 15.63 -7.28 -19.94
C TYR A 29 16.01 -8.14 -18.72
N SER A 30 15.06 -8.65 -17.96
CA SER A 30 15.33 -9.49 -16.78
C SER A 30 16.02 -10.82 -17.10
N PHE A 31 15.96 -11.27 -18.34
CA PHE A 31 16.59 -12.51 -18.83
C PHE A 31 17.81 -12.26 -19.74
N MET A 32 18.24 -11.02 -19.91
CA MET A 32 19.41 -10.68 -20.71
C MET A 32 20.64 -10.50 -19.81
N GLU A 33 21.78 -11.02 -20.26
CA GLU A 33 23.04 -10.94 -19.50
C GLU A 33 23.58 -9.50 -19.41
N HIS A 34 23.60 -8.76 -20.54
CA HIS A 34 24.09 -7.38 -20.61
C HIS A 34 23.11 -6.47 -21.34
N GLY A 35 22.67 -5.37 -20.67
CA GLY A 35 21.56 -4.53 -21.14
C GLY A 35 21.90 -3.39 -22.07
N ASN A 36 23.17 -3.07 -22.28
CA ASN A 36 23.59 -1.85 -23.00
C ASN A 36 24.30 -2.11 -24.33
N SER A 37 24.40 -3.34 -24.76
CA SER A 37 25.02 -3.68 -26.04
C SER A 37 23.97 -4.00 -27.10
N ILE A 38 24.18 -3.43 -28.28
CA ILE A 38 23.49 -3.79 -29.55
C ILE A 38 23.79 -5.26 -29.96
N ILE A 39 24.33 -6.06 -29.06
CA ILE A 39 24.90 -7.39 -29.21
C ILE A 39 23.86 -8.47 -28.83
N PRO A 40 24.00 -9.71 -29.33
CA PRO A 40 22.95 -10.71 -29.36
C PRO A 40 22.37 -11.00 -27.97
N PHE A 41 21.07 -11.25 -27.95
CA PHE A 41 20.30 -11.69 -26.81
C PHE A 41 20.90 -12.98 -26.24
N GLU A 42 21.65 -12.87 -25.15
CA GLU A 42 22.14 -13.99 -24.36
C GLU A 42 21.21 -14.19 -23.18
N PHE A 43 20.51 -15.32 -23.16
CA PHE A 43 19.57 -15.67 -22.11
C PHE A 43 20.33 -16.09 -20.86
N THR A 44 20.02 -15.44 -19.72
CA THR A 44 20.58 -15.80 -18.42
C THR A 44 19.50 -15.82 -17.32
N LEU A 45 19.73 -16.65 -16.31
CA LEU A 45 18.99 -16.66 -15.04
C LEU A 45 19.85 -16.16 -13.88
N GLU A 46 21.06 -15.71 -14.16
CA GLU A 46 22.05 -15.32 -13.15
C GLU A 46 21.52 -14.21 -12.22
N HIS A 47 20.81 -13.22 -12.75
CA HIS A 47 20.21 -12.15 -11.98
C HIS A 47 19.22 -12.65 -10.92
N TYR A 48 18.44 -13.67 -11.27
CA TYR A 48 17.50 -14.32 -10.34
C TYR A 48 18.27 -15.14 -9.28
N ILE A 49 19.28 -15.91 -9.71
CA ILE A 49 20.12 -16.71 -8.79
C ILE A 49 20.81 -15.78 -7.82
N ASN A 50 21.43 -14.72 -8.30
CA ASN A 50 22.13 -13.72 -7.47
C ASN A 50 21.18 -13.10 -6.45
N PHE A 51 19.95 -12.72 -6.84
CA PHE A 51 18.97 -12.17 -5.91
C PHE A 51 18.61 -13.14 -4.77
N PHE A 52 18.42 -14.43 -5.07
CA PHE A 52 18.02 -15.42 -4.06
C PHE A 52 19.22 -16.01 -3.29
N THR A 53 20.44 -15.87 -3.79
CA THR A 53 21.64 -16.38 -3.12
C THR A 53 22.24 -15.32 -2.19
N ASP A 54 22.11 -14.05 -2.52
CA ASP A 54 22.62 -12.96 -1.72
C ASP A 54 21.72 -12.67 -0.52
N HIS A 55 22.30 -12.78 0.67
CA HIS A 55 21.61 -12.56 1.93
C HIS A 55 21.08 -11.13 2.09
N ASP A 56 21.81 -10.15 1.58
CA ASP A 56 21.45 -8.72 1.72
C ASP A 56 20.17 -8.41 0.94
N PHE A 57 19.99 -8.98 -0.26
CA PHE A 57 18.78 -8.79 -1.05
C PHE A 57 17.55 -9.42 -0.41
N LEU A 58 17.71 -10.63 0.16
CA LEU A 58 16.64 -11.29 0.90
C LEU A 58 16.28 -10.51 2.19
N MET A 59 17.27 -9.94 2.87
CA MET A 59 17.02 -9.10 4.04
C MET A 59 16.28 -7.83 3.70
N ILE A 60 16.62 -7.16 2.57
CA ILE A 60 15.90 -5.98 2.06
C ILE A 60 14.45 -6.34 1.72
N LEU A 61 14.23 -7.47 1.03
CA LEU A 61 12.89 -7.95 0.73
C LEU A 61 12.07 -8.20 2.00
N TRP A 62 12.64 -8.92 2.96
CA TRP A 62 12.00 -9.20 4.25
C TRP A 62 11.65 -7.93 5.02
N ARG A 63 12.59 -6.98 5.09
CA ARG A 63 12.37 -5.68 5.74
C ARG A 63 11.23 -4.91 5.07
N SER A 64 11.16 -4.94 3.74
CA SER A 64 10.09 -4.26 2.97
C SER A 64 8.73 -4.85 3.28
N ILE A 65 8.60 -6.17 3.29
CA ILE A 65 7.36 -6.87 3.65
C ILE A 65 6.98 -6.55 5.10
N TRP A 66 7.95 -6.57 6.02
CA TRP A 66 7.70 -6.31 7.44
C TRP A 66 7.23 -4.89 7.73
N ILE A 67 7.84 -3.88 7.08
CA ILE A 67 7.39 -2.48 7.17
C ILE A 67 6.00 -2.32 6.57
N ALA A 68 5.71 -2.96 5.44
CA ALA A 68 4.38 -2.92 4.83
C ALA A 68 3.31 -3.57 5.73
N ILE A 69 3.62 -4.69 6.38
CA ILE A 69 2.73 -5.33 7.37
C ILE A 69 2.48 -4.37 8.54
N LYS A 70 3.52 -3.79 9.14
CA LYS A 70 3.37 -2.82 10.24
C LYS A 70 2.51 -1.64 9.82
N THR A 71 2.80 -1.04 8.66
CA THR A 71 2.01 0.06 8.10
C THR A 71 0.54 -0.31 7.96
N THR A 72 0.26 -1.47 7.37
CA THR A 72 -1.11 -1.95 7.13
C THR A 72 -1.85 -2.20 8.45
N LEU A 73 -1.21 -2.82 9.44
CA LEU A 73 -1.80 -3.07 10.75
C LEU A 73 -2.09 -1.76 11.49
N ILE A 74 -1.17 -0.79 11.45
CA ILE A 74 -1.40 0.52 12.06
C ILE A 74 -2.54 1.24 11.34
N CYS A 75 -2.56 1.24 10.00
CA CYS A 75 -3.65 1.83 9.22
C CYS A 75 -5.00 1.16 9.53
N LEU A 76 -5.04 -0.16 9.71
CA LEU A 76 -6.25 -0.88 10.07
C LEU A 76 -6.71 -0.51 11.48
N PHE A 77 -5.78 -0.51 12.45
CA PHE A 77 -6.08 -0.20 13.84
C PHE A 77 -6.59 1.23 14.04
N LEU A 78 -6.02 2.20 13.33
CA LEU A 78 -6.47 3.59 13.37
C LEU A 78 -7.65 3.85 12.45
N GLY A 79 -7.65 3.26 11.26
CA GLY A 79 -8.64 3.50 10.21
C GLY A 79 -10.01 2.92 10.51
N TYR A 80 -10.06 1.73 11.11
CA TYR A 80 -11.35 1.09 11.41
C TYR A 80 -12.21 1.90 12.39
N PRO A 81 -11.69 2.34 13.56
CA PRO A 81 -12.46 3.18 14.47
C PRO A 81 -12.92 4.50 13.84
N VAL A 82 -12.04 5.15 13.06
CA VAL A 82 -12.39 6.39 12.36
C VAL A 82 -13.49 6.16 11.34
N ALA A 83 -13.38 5.13 10.50
CA ALA A 83 -14.41 4.76 9.52
C ALA A 83 -15.75 4.44 10.20
N TYR A 84 -15.71 3.69 11.29
CA TYR A 84 -16.91 3.35 12.09
C TYR A 84 -17.55 4.60 12.70
N PHE A 85 -16.76 5.52 13.22
CA PHE A 85 -17.27 6.78 13.77
C PHE A 85 -17.94 7.62 12.66
N ILE A 86 -17.31 7.75 11.50
CA ILE A 86 -17.86 8.50 10.36
C ILE A 86 -19.25 7.97 10.00
N THR A 87 -19.46 6.66 9.92
CA THR A 87 -20.76 6.07 9.56
C THR A 87 -21.86 6.26 10.60
N LYS A 88 -21.51 6.67 11.83
CA LYS A 88 -22.48 6.98 12.89
C LYS A 88 -22.86 8.46 12.95
N THR A 89 -22.24 9.32 12.15
CA THR A 89 -22.57 10.74 12.08
C THR A 89 -23.69 11.02 11.08
N SER A 90 -24.28 12.23 11.12
CA SER A 90 -25.27 12.66 10.12
C SER A 90 -24.66 12.74 8.73
N GLU A 91 -25.46 12.56 7.69
CA GLU A 91 -25.03 12.52 6.30
C GLU A 91 -24.17 13.74 5.90
N GLY A 92 -24.58 14.95 6.30
CA GLY A 92 -23.80 16.17 6.06
C GLY A 92 -22.41 16.16 6.72
N THR A 93 -22.34 15.70 7.98
CA THR A 93 -21.08 15.56 8.72
C THR A 93 -20.21 14.46 8.10
N GLN A 94 -20.81 13.35 7.70
CA GLN A 94 -20.10 12.25 7.04
C GLN A 94 -19.40 12.73 5.76
N ASN A 95 -20.12 13.46 4.90
CA ASN A 95 -19.58 14.02 3.66
C ASN A 95 -18.43 15.00 3.94
N LEU A 96 -18.54 15.84 4.97
CA LEU A 96 -17.49 16.76 5.38
C LEU A 96 -16.24 16.03 5.88
N LEU A 97 -16.41 14.99 6.71
CA LEU A 97 -15.29 14.19 7.23
C LEU A 97 -14.58 13.41 6.12
N ILE A 98 -15.33 12.83 5.19
CA ILE A 98 -14.77 12.15 4.01
C ILE A 98 -13.96 13.15 3.17
N LEU A 99 -14.50 14.35 2.93
CA LEU A 99 -13.80 15.40 2.20
C LEU A 99 -12.51 15.80 2.93
N ALA A 100 -12.57 16.03 4.25
CA ALA A 100 -11.42 16.40 5.05
C ALA A 100 -10.29 15.37 5.02
N ILE A 101 -10.63 14.07 4.99
CA ILE A 101 -9.66 12.98 4.86
C ILE A 101 -9.10 12.90 3.44
N THR A 102 -9.90 13.27 2.43
CA THR A 102 -9.51 13.14 1.01
C THR A 102 -8.68 14.33 0.53
N ILE A 103 -8.93 15.56 1.02
CA ILE A 103 -8.20 16.77 0.60
C ILE A 103 -6.67 16.60 0.68
N PRO A 104 -6.08 16.07 1.77
CA PRO A 104 -4.63 15.87 1.84
C PRO A 104 -4.09 14.93 0.76
N MET A 105 -4.90 14.01 0.23
CA MET A 105 -4.46 13.07 -0.83
C MET A 105 -4.20 13.78 -2.17
N TRP A 106 -4.80 14.95 -2.40
CA TRP A 106 -4.61 15.74 -3.63
C TRP A 106 -3.28 16.51 -3.63
N ILE A 107 -2.68 16.68 -2.45
CA ILE A 107 -1.35 17.28 -2.35
C ILE A 107 -0.30 16.24 -2.80
N ASN A 108 0.67 16.67 -3.59
CA ASN A 108 1.75 15.80 -4.04
C ASN A 108 2.45 15.11 -2.85
N MET A 109 2.69 13.80 -3.01
CA MET A 109 3.28 12.96 -1.96
C MET A 109 4.67 13.46 -1.53
N LEU A 110 5.49 13.95 -2.47
CA LEU A 110 6.82 14.49 -2.15
C LEU A 110 6.72 15.70 -1.24
N VAL A 111 5.83 16.67 -1.55
CA VAL A 111 5.63 17.88 -0.73
C VAL A 111 5.22 17.50 0.70
N ARG A 112 4.30 16.55 0.83
CA ARG A 112 3.87 16.04 2.15
C ARG A 112 5.03 15.39 2.91
N THR A 113 5.85 14.61 2.23
CA THR A 113 7.00 13.93 2.86
C THR A 113 8.07 14.94 3.28
N TYR A 114 8.34 15.96 2.47
CA TYR A 114 9.24 17.06 2.87
C TYR A 114 8.71 17.86 4.07
N ALA A 115 7.41 18.08 4.15
CA ALA A 115 6.82 18.70 5.35
C ALA A 115 7.07 17.87 6.62
N TRP A 116 6.97 16.52 6.52
CA TRP A 116 7.31 15.63 7.62
C TRP A 116 8.80 15.69 8.01
N ILE A 117 9.72 15.86 7.04
CA ILE A 117 11.14 16.08 7.35
C ILE A 117 11.30 17.34 8.22
N GLY A 118 10.68 18.45 7.82
CA GLY A 118 10.75 19.70 8.60
C GLY A 118 10.15 19.57 10.00
N LEU A 119 9.08 18.78 10.16
CA LEU A 119 8.44 18.57 11.47
C LEU A 119 9.26 17.66 12.40
N LEU A 120 9.95 16.65 11.83
CA LEU A 120 10.72 15.63 12.56
C LEU A 120 12.20 16.00 12.75
N SER A 121 12.71 16.99 12.00
CA SER A 121 14.11 17.43 12.09
C SER A 121 14.47 17.99 13.46
N GLU A 122 15.76 18.09 13.74
CA GLU A 122 16.27 18.74 14.94
C GLU A 122 15.77 20.18 15.06
N GLY A 123 15.22 20.53 16.21
CA GLY A 123 14.57 21.83 16.42
C GLY A 123 13.20 21.97 15.74
N GLY A 124 12.70 20.95 15.08
CA GLY A 124 11.36 20.91 14.49
C GLY A 124 10.22 20.96 15.51
N LEU A 125 9.00 21.20 15.02
CA LEU A 125 7.84 21.41 15.90
C LEU A 125 7.58 20.19 16.81
N ILE A 126 7.69 18.97 16.29
CA ILE A 126 7.43 17.74 17.06
C ILE A 126 8.47 17.58 18.16
N GLN A 127 9.74 17.82 17.85
CA GLN A 127 10.80 17.73 18.85
C GLN A 127 10.63 18.79 19.95
N LYS A 128 10.21 20.02 19.61
CA LYS A 128 9.89 21.07 20.60
C LYS A 128 8.74 20.65 21.51
N ILE A 129 7.68 20.06 20.96
CA ILE A 129 6.56 19.56 21.76
C ILE A 129 7.03 18.43 22.69
N LEU A 130 7.81 17.46 22.19
CA LEU A 130 8.34 16.37 23.00
C LEU A 130 9.29 16.85 24.10
N SER A 131 10.04 17.92 23.85
CA SER A 131 10.93 18.51 24.86
C SER A 131 10.17 19.06 26.09
N LEU A 132 8.93 19.52 25.91
CA LEU A 132 8.06 19.95 27.01
C LEU A 132 7.70 18.78 27.95
N PHE A 133 7.73 17.55 27.43
CA PHE A 133 7.48 16.31 28.18
C PHE A 133 8.76 15.60 28.62
N GLY A 134 9.94 16.25 28.49
CA GLY A 134 11.22 15.66 28.86
C GLY A 134 11.77 14.61 27.86
N LEU A 135 11.18 14.50 26.66
CA LEU A 135 11.53 13.53 25.62
C LEU A 135 12.28 14.15 24.43
N GLY A 136 12.74 15.37 24.56
CA GLY A 136 13.29 16.19 23.46
C GLY A 136 14.63 15.76 22.87
N ASN A 137 15.38 14.85 23.50
CA ASN A 137 16.72 14.45 23.06
C ASN A 137 16.73 13.19 22.17
N ARG A 138 15.61 12.88 21.49
CA ARG A 138 15.55 11.71 20.61
C ARG A 138 15.61 12.17 19.16
N GLU A 139 16.48 11.52 18.39
CA GLU A 139 16.45 11.61 16.94
C GLU A 139 15.16 10.95 16.44
N LEU A 140 14.28 11.76 15.86
CA LEU A 140 13.02 11.27 15.30
C LEU A 140 13.15 10.96 13.82
N LEU A 141 13.90 11.79 13.09
CA LEU A 141 14.16 11.65 11.66
C LEU A 141 15.15 10.50 11.42
N TYR A 142 15.11 9.91 10.25
CA TYR A 142 15.95 8.79 9.82
C TYR A 142 15.81 7.51 10.65
N THR A 143 14.64 7.33 11.26
CA THR A 143 14.28 6.15 12.05
C THR A 143 13.19 5.33 11.35
N GLU A 144 13.04 4.06 11.76
CA GLU A 144 11.91 3.23 11.32
C GLU A 144 10.56 3.90 11.67
N GLY A 145 10.49 4.56 12.84
CA GLY A 145 9.31 5.28 13.27
C GLY A 145 8.93 6.41 12.31
N ALA A 146 9.91 7.18 11.79
CA ALA A 146 9.66 8.21 10.80
C ALA A 146 9.14 7.63 9.47
N VAL A 147 9.73 6.52 9.02
CA VAL A 147 9.27 5.82 7.81
C VAL A 147 7.84 5.33 7.98
N LEU A 148 7.54 4.65 9.09
CA LEU A 148 6.20 4.15 9.41
C LEU A 148 5.19 5.28 9.49
N LEU A 149 5.51 6.38 10.17
CA LEU A 149 4.65 7.56 10.28
C LEU A 149 4.34 8.15 8.91
N GLY A 150 5.35 8.33 8.06
CA GLY A 150 5.16 8.82 6.70
C GLY A 150 4.31 7.89 5.85
N MET A 151 4.52 6.57 5.94
CA MET A 151 3.73 5.57 5.24
C MET A 151 2.28 5.54 5.75
N VAL A 152 2.07 5.49 7.07
CA VAL A 152 0.73 5.50 7.67
C VAL A 152 -0.01 6.77 7.26
N TYR A 153 0.61 7.94 7.37
CA TYR A 153 -0.02 9.20 6.96
C TYR A 153 -0.46 9.18 5.48
N ASN A 154 0.36 8.63 4.59
CA ASN A 154 0.02 8.59 3.17
C ASN A 154 -1.06 7.55 2.83
N PHE A 155 -1.09 6.41 3.52
CA PHE A 155 -1.95 5.28 3.17
C PHE A 155 -3.19 5.12 4.05
N LEU A 156 -3.24 5.75 5.23
CA LEU A 156 -4.39 5.71 6.14
C LEU A 156 -5.74 6.11 5.49
N PRO A 157 -5.81 7.17 4.65
CA PRO A 157 -7.05 7.54 3.97
C PRO A 157 -7.63 6.40 3.13
N PHE A 158 -6.80 5.63 2.43
CA PHE A 158 -7.26 4.49 1.63
C PHE A 158 -7.94 3.43 2.49
N MET A 159 -7.36 3.12 3.66
CA MET A 159 -7.96 2.18 4.61
C MET A 159 -9.31 2.68 5.10
N ILE A 160 -9.37 3.95 5.55
CA ILE A 160 -10.60 4.55 6.09
C ILE A 160 -11.71 4.51 5.05
N LEU A 161 -11.44 4.96 3.82
CA LEU A 161 -12.46 5.06 2.76
C LEU A 161 -13.02 3.71 2.35
N GLN A 162 -12.20 2.65 2.29
CA GLN A 162 -12.68 1.31 1.93
C GLN A 162 -13.57 0.72 3.03
N ILE A 163 -13.17 0.87 4.29
CA ILE A 163 -13.96 0.39 5.43
C ILE A 163 -15.26 1.20 5.55
N GLN A 164 -15.18 2.52 5.46
CA GLN A 164 -16.34 3.42 5.50
C GLN A 164 -17.34 3.09 4.39
N THR A 165 -16.88 2.90 3.15
CA THR A 165 -17.73 2.53 2.02
C THR A 165 -18.46 1.19 2.26
N SER A 166 -17.78 0.23 2.86
CA SER A 166 -18.37 -1.07 3.19
C SER A 166 -19.41 -0.95 4.30
N LEU A 167 -19.10 -0.17 5.34
CA LEU A 167 -20.00 0.06 6.47
C LEU A 167 -21.25 0.87 6.05
N SER A 168 -21.11 1.87 5.19
CA SER A 168 -22.24 2.69 4.70
C SER A 168 -23.21 1.93 3.78
N LYS A 169 -22.78 0.83 3.19
CA LYS A 169 -23.63 -0.05 2.38
C LYS A 169 -24.37 -1.11 3.21
N MET A 170 -24.09 -1.16 4.49
CA MET A 170 -24.74 -2.15 5.38
C MET A 170 -26.18 -1.73 5.68
N ASP A 171 -27.10 -2.68 5.58
CA ASP A 171 -28.51 -2.47 5.94
C ASP A 171 -28.63 -2.24 7.45
N THR A 172 -29.18 -1.09 7.82
CA THR A 172 -29.40 -0.71 9.23
C THR A 172 -30.39 -1.63 9.92
N SER A 173 -31.32 -2.26 9.19
CA SER A 173 -32.27 -3.24 9.73
C SER A 173 -31.60 -4.42 10.42
N LEU A 174 -30.39 -4.81 9.98
CA LEU A 174 -29.60 -5.87 10.61
C LEU A 174 -29.10 -5.47 12.01
N LEU A 175 -28.83 -4.18 12.21
CA LEU A 175 -28.42 -3.65 13.53
C LEU A 175 -29.63 -3.58 14.46
N GLU A 176 -30.80 -3.15 13.95
CA GLU A 176 -32.06 -3.12 14.70
C GLU A 176 -32.49 -4.51 15.10
N ALA A 177 -32.52 -5.47 14.17
CA ALA A 177 -32.82 -6.85 14.47
C ALA A 177 -31.88 -7.48 15.53
N SER A 178 -30.60 -7.13 15.49
CA SER A 178 -29.63 -7.54 16.51
C SER A 178 -29.98 -6.99 17.89
N ALA A 179 -30.42 -5.75 17.97
CA ALA A 179 -30.84 -5.10 19.21
C ALA A 179 -32.16 -5.75 19.75
N ASP A 180 -33.11 -6.02 18.86
CA ASP A 180 -34.39 -6.69 19.22
C ASP A 180 -34.17 -8.09 19.79
N LEU A 181 -33.12 -8.79 19.32
CA LEU A 181 -32.68 -10.08 19.88
C LEU A 181 -31.90 -9.96 21.20
N GLY A 182 -31.79 -8.74 21.77
CA GLY A 182 -31.15 -8.49 23.06
C GLY A 182 -29.61 -8.46 22.99
N ALA A 183 -29.01 -8.32 21.80
CA ALA A 183 -27.56 -8.22 21.69
C ALA A 183 -27.05 -6.87 22.21
N ASN A 184 -26.01 -6.92 23.05
CA ASN A 184 -25.34 -5.69 23.46
C ASN A 184 -24.45 -5.10 22.32
N PRO A 185 -24.05 -3.82 22.40
CA PRO A 185 -23.28 -3.16 21.33
C PRO A 185 -21.99 -3.92 20.90
N VAL A 186 -21.30 -4.57 21.85
CA VAL A 186 -20.09 -5.36 21.55
C VAL A 186 -20.43 -6.64 20.80
N GLN A 187 -21.55 -7.29 21.14
CA GLN A 187 -22.05 -8.47 20.45
C GLN A 187 -22.49 -8.13 19.03
N THR A 188 -23.25 -7.04 18.85
CA THR A 188 -23.65 -6.52 17.54
C THR A 188 -22.39 -6.20 16.69
N PHE A 189 -21.41 -5.52 17.26
CA PHE A 189 -20.17 -5.22 16.57
C PHE A 189 -19.45 -6.49 16.09
N ARG A 190 -19.24 -7.47 16.99
CA ARG A 190 -18.46 -8.67 16.67
C ARG A 190 -19.19 -9.65 15.75
N ARG A 191 -20.53 -9.76 15.86
CA ARG A 191 -21.33 -10.76 15.15
C ARG A 191 -21.99 -10.22 13.87
N VAL A 192 -22.22 -8.93 13.78
CA VAL A 192 -22.91 -8.29 12.64
C VAL A 192 -21.97 -7.32 11.91
N THR A 193 -21.52 -6.25 12.59
CA THR A 193 -20.80 -5.15 11.93
C THR A 193 -19.45 -5.61 11.38
N LEU A 194 -18.63 -6.27 12.19
CA LEU A 194 -17.28 -6.68 11.78
C LEU A 194 -17.31 -7.70 10.63
N PRO A 195 -18.12 -8.80 10.66
CA PRO A 195 -18.19 -9.72 9.53
C PRO A 195 -18.74 -9.11 8.23
N LEU A 196 -19.69 -8.17 8.34
CA LEU A 196 -20.25 -7.49 7.17
C LEU A 196 -19.31 -6.44 6.58
N SER A 197 -18.41 -5.86 7.39
CA SER A 197 -17.40 -4.91 6.93
C SER A 197 -16.11 -5.57 6.39
N LEU A 198 -15.93 -6.89 6.55
CA LEU A 198 -14.74 -7.62 6.09
C LEU A 198 -14.35 -7.36 4.63
N PRO A 199 -15.28 -7.27 3.65
CA PRO A 199 -14.91 -6.93 2.29
C PRO A 199 -14.22 -5.56 2.18
N GLY A 200 -14.68 -4.56 2.94
CA GLY A 200 -14.03 -3.25 3.01
C GLY A 200 -12.65 -3.31 3.68
N VAL A 201 -12.51 -4.10 4.74
CA VAL A 201 -11.22 -4.34 5.41
C VAL A 201 -10.22 -4.99 4.45
N ILE A 202 -10.63 -6.03 3.73
CA ILE A 202 -9.78 -6.75 2.77
C ILE A 202 -9.33 -5.81 1.65
N ASN A 203 -10.25 -5.03 1.09
CA ASN A 203 -9.91 -4.02 0.07
C ASN A 203 -8.96 -2.95 0.62
N GLY A 204 -9.21 -2.46 1.84
CA GLY A 204 -8.33 -1.50 2.52
C GLY A 204 -6.93 -2.05 2.73
N ILE A 205 -6.82 -3.30 3.22
CA ILE A 205 -5.53 -3.99 3.36
C ILE A 205 -4.80 -4.05 2.01
N THR A 206 -5.49 -4.42 0.94
CA THR A 206 -4.90 -4.51 -0.40
C THR A 206 -4.37 -3.16 -0.88
N LEU A 207 -5.18 -2.09 -0.75
CA LEU A 207 -4.81 -0.74 -1.20
C LEU A 207 -3.73 -0.07 -0.33
N VAL A 208 -3.49 -0.55 0.88
CA VAL A 208 -2.41 -0.06 1.74
C VAL A 208 -1.16 -0.92 1.59
N PHE A 209 -1.28 -2.24 1.65
CA PHE A 209 -0.16 -3.16 1.69
C PHE A 209 0.66 -3.14 0.39
N LEU A 210 0.00 -3.27 -0.77
CA LEU A 210 0.71 -3.36 -2.05
C LEU A 210 1.57 -2.11 -2.34
N PRO A 211 1.05 -0.87 -2.26
CA PRO A 211 1.88 0.32 -2.44
C PRO A 211 2.94 0.50 -1.33
N SER A 212 2.68 0.00 -0.11
CA SER A 212 3.66 0.08 0.98
C SER A 212 4.89 -0.76 0.71
N VAL A 213 4.73 -1.98 0.16
CA VAL A 213 5.87 -2.85 -0.19
C VAL A 213 6.75 -2.23 -1.27
N SER A 214 6.14 -1.61 -2.29
CA SER A 214 6.84 -0.99 -3.43
C SER A 214 7.24 0.47 -3.21
N SER A 215 6.93 1.05 -2.04
CA SER A 215 7.27 2.44 -1.74
C SER A 215 8.77 2.65 -1.69
N PHE A 216 9.25 3.73 -2.32
CA PHE A 216 10.65 4.11 -2.33
C PHE A 216 10.90 5.56 -1.89
N PHE A 217 10.01 6.51 -2.21
CA PHE A 217 10.20 7.92 -1.84
C PHE A 217 10.17 8.15 -0.33
N ILE A 218 9.20 7.55 0.37
CA ILE A 218 9.04 7.75 1.80
C ILE A 218 10.23 7.17 2.58
N PRO A 219 10.66 5.90 2.35
CA PRO A 219 11.84 5.36 3.00
C PRO A 219 13.12 6.10 2.65
N LYS A 220 13.28 6.54 1.39
CA LYS A 220 14.45 7.32 0.95
C LYS A 220 14.57 8.63 1.70
N LEU A 221 13.47 9.36 1.85
CA LEU A 221 13.47 10.69 2.45
C LEU A 221 13.43 10.64 3.99
N LEU A 222 12.53 9.87 4.57
CA LEU A 222 12.36 9.80 6.04
C LEU A 222 13.30 8.80 6.70
N GLY A 223 13.78 7.79 5.97
CA GLY A 223 14.73 6.80 6.45
C GLY A 223 16.20 7.18 6.26
N GLY A 224 16.51 8.26 5.51
CA GLY A 224 17.87 8.78 5.34
C GLY A 224 18.88 7.77 4.79
N GLY A 225 18.47 6.81 3.98
CA GLY A 225 19.30 5.73 3.45
C GLY A 225 19.53 4.55 4.40
N GLN A 226 19.22 4.66 5.70
CA GLN A 226 19.35 3.57 6.67
C GLN A 226 18.24 2.51 6.50
N TYR A 227 17.07 2.95 6.03
CA TYR A 227 15.90 2.09 5.76
C TYR A 227 15.72 1.90 4.26
N PHE A 228 16.66 1.14 3.68
CA PHE A 228 16.64 0.79 2.26
C PHE A 228 15.64 -0.35 2.05
N LEU A 229 14.62 -0.12 1.23
CA LEU A 229 13.58 -1.07 0.91
C LEU A 229 13.71 -1.55 -0.55
N ILE A 230 12.96 -2.57 -0.91
CA ILE A 230 13.03 -3.17 -2.25
C ILE A 230 12.70 -2.15 -3.35
N GLY A 231 11.77 -1.23 -3.12
CA GLY A 231 11.49 -0.14 -4.05
C GLY A 231 12.67 0.81 -4.27
N ASN A 232 13.43 1.10 -3.20
CA ASN A 232 14.68 1.87 -3.30
C ASN A 232 15.76 1.11 -4.07
N MET A 233 15.82 -0.21 -3.88
CA MET A 233 16.75 -1.07 -4.59
C MET A 233 16.49 -1.05 -6.09
N ILE A 234 15.23 -1.23 -6.50
CA ILE A 234 14.81 -1.15 -7.90
C ILE A 234 15.19 0.23 -8.48
N GLU A 235 14.81 1.31 -7.80
CA GLU A 235 15.13 2.69 -8.24
C GLU A 235 16.64 2.89 -8.37
N ASN A 236 17.43 2.39 -7.41
CA ASN A 236 18.87 2.51 -7.40
C ASN A 236 19.52 1.77 -8.58
N GLN A 237 19.06 0.56 -8.92
CA GLN A 237 19.58 -0.21 -10.05
C GLN A 237 19.32 0.50 -11.38
N PHE A 238 18.11 1.05 -11.58
CA PHE A 238 17.78 1.73 -12.83
C PHE A 238 18.44 3.12 -12.98
N ILE A 239 18.50 3.90 -11.89
CA ILE A 239 18.86 5.33 -11.97
C ILE A 239 20.31 5.59 -11.58
N THR A 240 20.82 4.89 -10.52
CA THR A 240 22.15 5.21 -9.96
C THR A 240 23.21 4.27 -10.50
N VAL A 241 22.97 2.99 -10.48
CA VAL A 241 23.93 1.96 -10.92
C VAL A 241 23.91 1.80 -12.43
N GLY A 242 22.73 1.91 -13.04
CA GLY A 242 22.55 1.70 -14.49
C GLY A 242 22.46 0.22 -14.90
N GLU A 243 22.33 -0.68 -13.95
CA GLU A 243 22.18 -2.13 -14.13
C GLU A 243 20.70 -2.50 -14.43
N TRP A 244 20.26 -2.18 -15.63
CA TRP A 244 18.85 -2.34 -16.04
C TRP A 244 18.38 -3.78 -16.02
N ASN A 245 19.26 -4.74 -16.29
CA ASN A 245 18.96 -6.16 -16.31
C ASN A 245 18.64 -6.67 -14.92
N PHE A 246 19.52 -6.37 -13.95
CA PHE A 246 19.30 -6.75 -12.56
C PHE A 246 18.10 -6.01 -11.94
N GLY A 247 17.96 -4.69 -12.22
CA GLY A 247 16.78 -3.93 -11.82
C GLY A 247 15.47 -4.49 -12.37
N SER A 248 15.48 -4.97 -13.63
CA SER A 248 14.35 -5.65 -14.26
C SER A 248 14.05 -7.00 -13.61
N ALA A 249 15.07 -7.78 -13.28
CA ALA A 249 14.89 -9.06 -12.58
C ALA A 249 14.24 -8.87 -11.19
N ILE A 250 14.72 -7.89 -10.41
CA ILE A 250 14.11 -7.56 -9.10
C ILE A 250 12.66 -7.10 -9.29
N SER A 251 12.39 -6.28 -10.30
CA SER A 251 11.03 -5.81 -10.60
C SER A 251 10.09 -6.95 -10.96
N MET A 252 10.55 -7.95 -11.72
CA MET A 252 9.79 -9.15 -12.06
C MET A 252 9.53 -10.03 -10.83
N ILE A 253 10.54 -10.22 -9.96
CA ILE A 253 10.37 -10.94 -8.68
C ILE A 253 9.29 -10.24 -7.84
N MET A 254 9.36 -8.92 -7.72
CA MET A 254 8.37 -8.14 -6.99
C MET A 254 6.98 -8.26 -7.61
N ALA A 255 6.85 -8.18 -8.93
CA ALA A 255 5.57 -8.33 -9.62
C ALA A 255 4.95 -9.71 -9.35
N ILE A 256 5.75 -10.78 -9.36
CA ILE A 256 5.30 -12.13 -9.03
C ILE A 256 4.84 -12.22 -7.57
N ILE A 257 5.65 -11.71 -6.62
CA ILE A 257 5.29 -11.70 -5.20
C ILE A 257 3.98 -10.93 -4.98
N MET A 258 3.84 -9.75 -5.57
CA MET A 258 2.63 -8.94 -5.47
C MET A 258 1.40 -9.65 -6.05
N MET A 259 1.57 -10.33 -7.19
CA MET A 259 0.50 -11.13 -7.80
C MET A 259 0.08 -12.32 -6.92
N LEU A 260 1.04 -13.03 -6.31
CA LEU A 260 0.75 -14.12 -5.38
C LEU A 260 0.03 -13.63 -4.13
N LEU A 261 0.47 -12.51 -3.57
CA LEU A 261 -0.19 -11.88 -2.42
C LEU A 261 -1.60 -11.42 -2.75
N MET A 262 -1.81 -10.81 -3.93
CA MET A 262 -3.14 -10.40 -4.39
C MET A 262 -4.06 -11.61 -4.58
N MET A 263 -3.56 -12.71 -5.17
CA MET A 263 -4.33 -13.95 -5.30
C MET A 263 -4.71 -14.54 -3.93
N ALA A 264 -3.80 -14.51 -2.95
CA ALA A 264 -4.08 -14.97 -1.60
C ALA A 264 -5.18 -14.14 -0.93
N VAL A 265 -5.11 -12.81 -1.02
CA VAL A 265 -6.12 -11.89 -0.50
C VAL A 265 -7.48 -12.12 -1.18
N ARG A 266 -7.50 -12.25 -2.51
CA ARG A 266 -8.73 -12.52 -3.27
C ARG A 266 -9.37 -13.87 -2.90
N LYS A 267 -8.57 -14.89 -2.63
CA LYS A 267 -9.08 -16.20 -2.18
C LYS A 267 -9.79 -16.09 -0.83
N VAL A 268 -9.27 -15.27 0.08
CA VAL A 268 -9.92 -14.98 1.38
C VAL A 268 -11.25 -14.25 1.17
N GLU A 269 -11.31 -13.28 0.25
CA GLU A 269 -12.53 -12.54 -0.08
C GLU A 269 -13.63 -13.46 -0.64
N ILE A 270 -13.29 -14.32 -1.59
CA ILE A 270 -14.25 -15.27 -2.21
C ILE A 270 -14.79 -16.24 -1.17
N ARG A 271 -13.93 -16.79 -0.30
CA ARG A 271 -14.34 -17.71 0.76
C ARG A 271 -15.33 -17.05 1.74
N ASN A 272 -15.16 -15.76 2.03
CA ASN A 272 -16.08 -15.01 2.87
C ASN A 272 -17.41 -14.66 2.19
N LYS A 273 -17.45 -14.58 0.86
CA LYS A 273 -18.70 -14.39 0.09
C LYS A 273 -19.47 -15.69 -0.11
N GLY A 274 -18.78 -16.81 -0.38
CA GLY A 274 -19.41 -18.12 -0.60
C GLY A 274 -20.04 -18.74 0.64
N GLY A 275 -19.61 -18.40 1.85
CA GLY A 275 -20.25 -18.83 3.11
C GLY A 275 -21.56 -18.10 3.45
N LYS A 276 -22.09 -17.27 2.53
CA LYS A 276 -23.38 -16.56 2.69
C LYS A 276 -24.47 -17.06 1.75
N GLU A 277 -24.16 -18.02 0.87
CA GLU A 277 -25.10 -18.63 -0.08
C GLU A 277 -25.54 -20.06 0.32
N GLU A 278 -25.05 -20.59 1.45
CA GLU A 278 -25.56 -21.79 2.14
C GLU A 278 -26.31 -21.40 3.44
#